data_d52ab54567695eba040567d57d045d14
#
_entry.id   d52ab54567695eba040567d57d045d14
#
_cell.length_a   1.000
_cell.length_b   1.000
_cell.length_c   1.000
_cell.angle_alpha   90.00
_cell.angle_beta   90.00
_cell.angle_gamma   90.00
#
_symmetry.space_group_name_H-M   'P 1'
#
loop_
_entity.id
_entity.type
_entity.pdbx_description
1 polymer ?
#
loop_
_entity_poly.entity_id
_entity_poly.type
_entity_poly.pdbx_seq_one_letter_code
_entity_poly.pdbx_strand_id
1 'polypeptide(L)'
;KWGMQAVPIIAGGGDNAAGAAGIGVINPNEAFLSLGTSGVYFVANESYRPNPDSAVHTFCHCIDNTWHQMSVILSAASCLSWVTKLTGYQDEESLLVDVEKLDFSRPSTVTFLPYLSGERTPHNNPNAQGVFFGLGHNTDSAELGRAVLEGIAFAFADGQQALIAAGTEIDTVSVIGGGSVSKLWGKILASVLN
;
A
#
# COMPACT_ATOMS: atom_id res chain seq x y z
N LYS A 1 8.86 44.15 -4.81
CA LYS A 1 9.47 44.00 -3.48
C LYS A 1 8.34 43.91 -2.47
N TRP A 2 8.35 42.89 -1.63
CA TRP A 2 7.23 42.54 -0.74
C TRP A 2 7.36 43.16 0.65
N GLY A 3 8.36 44.07 0.86
CA GLY A 3 8.57 44.74 2.12
C GLY A 3 9.05 43.85 3.27
N MET A 4 9.39 42.58 2.96
CA MET A 4 9.89 41.59 3.94
C MET A 4 11.40 41.72 4.11
N GLN A 5 11.89 41.43 5.30
CA GLN A 5 13.33 41.27 5.55
C GLN A 5 13.85 40.06 4.78
N ALA A 6 15.13 40.06 4.40
CA ALA A 6 15.79 38.92 3.84
C ALA A 6 15.85 37.79 4.89
N VAL A 7 15.18 36.68 4.60
CA VAL A 7 15.16 35.46 5.43
C VAL A 7 15.64 34.28 4.61
N PRO A 8 16.27 33.27 5.21
CA PRO A 8 16.59 32.03 4.53
C PRO A 8 15.30 31.36 4.04
N ILE A 9 15.30 30.91 2.79
CA ILE A 9 14.24 30.07 2.22
C ILE A 9 14.79 28.66 2.21
N ILE A 10 14.12 27.76 2.94
CA ILE A 10 14.51 26.35 3.05
C ILE A 10 13.53 25.51 2.23
N ALA A 11 14.04 24.71 1.31
CA ALA A 11 13.25 23.71 0.60
C ALA A 11 12.91 22.57 1.56
N GLY A 12 11.63 22.16 1.58
CA GLY A 12 11.19 20.96 2.29
C GLY A 12 11.33 19.70 1.42
N GLY A 13 11.21 18.53 2.03
CA GLY A 13 11.05 17.27 1.33
C GLY A 13 9.62 17.06 0.80
N GLY A 14 9.43 16.21 -0.20
CA GLY A 14 8.11 15.69 -0.56
C GLY A 14 7.50 14.93 0.63
N ASP A 15 6.17 14.88 0.72
CA ASP A 15 5.43 14.30 1.86
C ASP A 15 5.85 12.86 2.20
N ASN A 16 6.01 12.00 1.18
CA ASN A 16 6.44 10.61 1.39
C ASN A 16 7.89 10.53 1.89
N ALA A 17 8.81 11.33 1.33
CA ALA A 17 10.20 11.38 1.78
C ALA A 17 10.33 11.95 3.19
N ALA A 18 9.56 12.99 3.52
CA ALA A 18 9.51 13.55 4.87
C ALA A 18 8.87 12.56 5.87
N GLY A 19 7.83 11.84 5.45
CA GLY A 19 7.21 10.77 6.22
C GLY A 19 8.18 9.62 6.51
N ALA A 20 8.96 9.20 5.49
CA ALA A 20 10.02 8.21 5.63
C ALA A 20 11.03 8.61 6.70
N ALA A 21 11.55 9.84 6.60
CA ALA A 21 12.48 10.38 7.60
C ALA A 21 11.87 10.42 9.01
N GLY A 22 10.58 10.77 9.10
CA GLY A 22 9.85 10.86 10.38
C GLY A 22 9.69 9.53 11.09
N ILE A 23 9.67 8.41 10.36
CA ILE A 23 9.55 7.04 10.91
C ILE A 23 10.89 6.29 10.90
N GLY A 24 11.99 6.94 10.53
CA GLY A 24 13.33 6.37 10.53
C GLY A 24 13.69 5.52 9.31
N VAL A 25 12.91 5.56 8.22
CA VAL A 25 13.24 4.92 6.93
C VAL A 25 14.15 5.86 6.16
N ILE A 26 15.44 5.81 6.45
CA ILE A 26 16.46 6.75 5.96
C ILE A 26 17.67 6.07 5.33
N ASN A 27 17.84 4.76 5.57
CA ASN A 27 18.94 4.00 5.01
C ASN A 27 18.47 3.22 3.76
N PRO A 28 19.36 2.94 2.79
CA PRO A 28 19.04 2.06 1.67
C PRO A 28 18.46 0.72 2.13
N ASN A 29 17.54 0.16 1.34
CA ASN A 29 16.80 -1.08 1.57
C ASN A 29 15.77 -1.03 2.71
N GLU A 30 15.69 0.05 3.47
CA GLU A 30 14.59 0.27 4.41
C GLU A 30 13.35 0.73 3.66
N ALA A 31 12.19 0.22 4.07
CA ALA A 31 10.91 0.48 3.40
C ALA A 31 9.77 0.76 4.37
N PHE A 32 8.70 1.35 3.85
CA PHE A 32 7.42 1.36 4.53
C PHE A 32 6.25 1.13 3.59
N LEU A 33 5.17 0.58 4.14
CA LEU A 33 3.85 0.54 3.54
C LEU A 33 2.95 1.57 4.20
N SER A 34 2.32 2.43 3.42
CA SER A 34 1.25 3.30 3.88
C SER A 34 -0.10 2.70 3.52
N LEU A 35 -0.88 2.34 4.54
CA LEU A 35 -2.26 1.86 4.42
C LEU A 35 -3.25 3.01 4.66
N GLY A 36 -3.25 3.97 3.74
CA GLY A 36 -4.22 5.06 3.68
C GLY A 36 -5.37 4.76 2.72
N THR A 37 -6.12 5.77 2.30
CA THR A 37 -7.15 5.67 1.24
C THR A 37 -6.59 4.96 0.01
N SER A 38 -5.46 5.43 -0.50
CA SER A 38 -4.56 4.72 -1.42
C SER A 38 -3.41 4.08 -0.65
N GLY A 39 -2.64 3.21 -1.31
CA GLY A 39 -1.48 2.56 -0.72
C GLY A 39 -0.18 3.01 -1.38
N VAL A 40 0.87 3.12 -0.59
CA VAL A 40 2.22 3.39 -1.06
C VAL A 40 3.18 2.37 -0.48
N TYR A 41 3.99 1.77 -1.34
CA TYR A 41 5.17 1.01 -0.93
C TYR A 41 6.40 1.86 -1.26
N PHE A 42 7.00 2.42 -0.25
CA PHE A 42 8.18 3.28 -0.35
C PHE A 42 9.44 2.49 0.02
N VAL A 43 10.53 2.67 -0.73
CA VAL A 43 11.84 2.08 -0.43
C VAL A 43 12.92 3.14 -0.62
N ALA A 44 13.78 3.31 0.39
CA ALA A 44 14.98 4.13 0.27
C ALA A 44 16.07 3.37 -0.51
N ASN A 45 16.79 4.07 -1.37
CA ASN A 45 17.85 3.53 -2.24
C ASN A 45 19.09 4.40 -2.22
N GLU A 46 20.26 3.79 -2.45
CA GLU A 46 21.53 4.51 -2.61
C GLU A 46 21.72 5.15 -3.99
N SER A 47 20.89 4.77 -4.98
CA SER A 47 21.01 5.22 -6.37
C SER A 47 19.66 5.34 -7.06
N TYR A 48 19.65 6.07 -8.19
CA TYR A 48 18.48 6.22 -9.04
C TYR A 48 18.16 4.93 -9.79
N ARG A 49 17.02 4.31 -9.50
CA ARG A 49 16.59 3.02 -10.07
C ARG A 49 15.18 3.13 -10.67
N PRO A 50 15.03 3.71 -11.89
CA PRO A 50 13.73 3.90 -12.50
C PRO A 50 13.16 2.59 -13.07
N ASN A 51 11.82 2.45 -12.99
CA ASN A 51 11.05 1.43 -13.71
C ASN A 51 9.75 2.07 -14.25
N PRO A 52 9.85 2.88 -15.32
CA PRO A 52 8.70 3.60 -15.87
C PRO A 52 7.67 2.66 -16.50
N ASP A 53 8.09 1.51 -17.03
CA ASP A 53 7.19 0.53 -17.67
C ASP A 53 6.18 -0.04 -16.67
N SER A 54 6.56 -0.15 -15.40
CA SER A 54 5.68 -0.56 -14.30
C SER A 54 5.13 0.63 -13.51
N ALA A 55 5.23 1.85 -14.02
CA ALA A 55 4.77 3.09 -13.36
C ALA A 55 5.33 3.28 -11.94
N VAL A 56 6.57 2.83 -11.70
CA VAL A 56 7.29 3.07 -10.45
C VAL A 56 7.77 4.52 -10.41
N HIS A 57 7.48 5.21 -9.32
CA HIS A 57 8.01 6.54 -9.08
C HIS A 57 9.41 6.48 -8.49
N THR A 58 10.33 7.30 -8.99
CA THR A 58 11.71 7.38 -8.49
C THR A 58 12.12 8.83 -8.35
N PHE A 59 12.51 9.25 -7.13
CA PHE A 59 12.87 10.62 -6.78
C PHE A 59 14.07 10.67 -5.85
N CYS A 60 14.65 11.89 -5.71
CA CYS A 60 15.58 12.15 -4.62
C CYS A 60 14.86 12.06 -3.28
N HIS A 61 15.49 11.44 -2.30
CA HIS A 61 15.05 11.48 -0.92
C HIS A 61 15.32 12.88 -0.31
N CYS A 62 14.71 13.20 0.84
CA CYS A 62 15.08 14.39 1.61
C CYS A 62 16.36 14.21 2.44
N ILE A 63 16.95 13.03 2.42
CA ILE A 63 18.26 12.70 3.00
C ILE A 63 19.32 12.83 1.90
N ASP A 64 20.47 13.42 2.24
CA ASP A 64 21.56 13.65 1.30
C ASP A 64 22.06 12.34 0.67
N ASN A 65 22.35 12.40 -0.64
CA ASN A 65 22.87 11.27 -1.42
C ASN A 65 22.01 10.01 -1.38
N THR A 66 20.71 10.15 -1.11
CA THR A 66 19.75 9.07 -1.03
C THR A 66 18.63 9.29 -2.05
N TRP A 67 18.14 8.20 -2.63
CA TRP A 67 17.03 8.14 -3.55
C TRP A 67 15.88 7.36 -2.92
N HIS A 68 14.72 7.40 -3.52
CA HIS A 68 13.64 6.50 -3.15
C HIS A 68 12.81 6.09 -4.37
N GLN A 69 12.21 4.94 -4.25
CA GLN A 69 11.18 4.47 -5.19
C GLN A 69 9.86 4.33 -4.46
N MET A 70 8.78 4.43 -5.23
CA MET A 70 7.44 4.13 -4.74
C MET A 70 6.66 3.33 -5.76
N SER A 71 6.06 2.23 -5.34
CA SER A 71 4.88 1.68 -6.00
C SER A 71 3.63 2.29 -5.34
N VAL A 72 2.63 2.59 -6.15
CA VAL A 72 1.39 3.23 -5.69
C VAL A 72 0.21 2.43 -6.17
N ILE A 73 -0.62 1.98 -5.24
CA ILE A 73 -1.93 1.39 -5.50
C ILE A 73 -3.02 2.44 -5.22
N LEU A 74 -3.97 2.57 -6.14
CA LEU A 74 -4.94 3.68 -6.08
C LEU A 74 -6.07 3.45 -5.06
N SER A 75 -6.30 2.21 -4.65
CA SER A 75 -7.32 1.85 -3.67
C SER A 75 -6.75 0.85 -2.66
N ALA A 76 -6.58 1.28 -1.41
CA ALA A 76 -6.10 0.45 -0.30
C ALA A 76 -7.14 0.40 0.83
N ALA A 77 -6.99 1.14 1.92
CA ALA A 77 -7.98 1.14 3.00
C ALA A 77 -9.36 1.63 2.53
N SER A 78 -9.45 2.39 1.43
CA SER A 78 -10.72 2.72 0.79
C SER A 78 -11.52 1.50 0.33
N CYS A 79 -10.86 0.40 -0.06
CA CYS A 79 -11.56 -0.84 -0.40
C CYS A 79 -12.18 -1.49 0.84
N LEU A 80 -11.52 -1.42 2.01
CA LEU A 80 -12.09 -1.91 3.26
C LEU A 80 -13.33 -1.10 3.65
N SER A 81 -13.25 0.23 3.60
CA SER A 81 -14.41 1.10 3.85
C SER A 81 -15.55 0.86 2.85
N TRP A 82 -15.20 0.61 1.59
CA TRP A 82 -16.16 0.30 0.55
C TRP A 82 -16.89 -1.03 0.81
N VAL A 83 -16.16 -2.11 1.09
CA VAL A 83 -16.78 -3.43 1.36
C VAL A 83 -17.57 -3.44 2.65
N THR A 84 -17.13 -2.71 3.69
CA THR A 84 -17.89 -2.51 4.94
C THR A 84 -19.27 -1.95 4.67
N LYS A 85 -19.36 -0.88 3.86
CA LYS A 85 -20.63 -0.28 3.45
C LYS A 85 -21.46 -1.23 2.56
N LEU A 86 -20.81 -1.90 1.62
CA LEU A 86 -21.45 -2.83 0.67
C LEU A 86 -22.13 -4.00 1.43
N THR A 87 -21.51 -4.49 2.49
CA THR A 87 -21.98 -5.62 3.28
C THR A 87 -22.88 -5.22 4.46
N GLY A 88 -23.10 -3.91 4.66
CA GLY A 88 -24.03 -3.39 5.66
C GLY A 88 -23.49 -3.37 7.09
N TYR A 89 -22.18 -3.52 7.29
CA TYR A 89 -21.57 -3.33 8.59
C TYR A 89 -21.56 -1.85 9.00
N GLN A 90 -21.63 -1.60 10.30
CA GLN A 90 -21.65 -0.25 10.85
C GLN A 90 -20.30 0.47 10.64
N ASP A 91 -19.21 -0.25 10.81
CA ASP A 91 -17.83 0.23 10.70
C ASP A 91 -16.87 -0.90 10.32
N GLU A 92 -15.65 -0.54 9.98
CA GLU A 92 -14.58 -1.49 9.60
C GLU A 92 -14.21 -2.43 10.75
N GLU A 93 -14.26 -1.95 12.00
CA GLU A 93 -13.94 -2.75 13.17
C GLU A 93 -14.89 -3.94 13.31
N SER A 94 -16.20 -3.68 13.18
CA SER A 94 -17.24 -4.73 13.22
C SER A 94 -17.04 -5.80 12.15
N LEU A 95 -16.70 -5.40 10.93
CA LEU A 95 -16.37 -6.34 9.86
C LEU A 95 -15.11 -7.15 10.20
N LEU A 96 -14.04 -6.49 10.65
CA LEU A 96 -12.77 -7.15 10.98
C LEU A 96 -12.92 -8.17 12.10
N VAL A 97 -13.77 -7.92 13.11
CA VAL A 97 -14.08 -8.88 14.18
C VAL A 97 -14.68 -10.18 13.62
N ASP A 98 -15.51 -10.10 12.59
CA ASP A 98 -16.08 -11.29 11.96
C ASP A 98 -15.06 -11.96 11.01
N VAL A 99 -14.25 -11.19 10.30
CA VAL A 99 -13.14 -11.72 9.49
C VAL A 99 -12.14 -12.49 10.36
N GLU A 100 -11.83 -12.03 11.56
CA GLU A 100 -10.88 -12.70 12.48
C GLU A 100 -11.36 -14.10 12.93
N LYS A 101 -12.65 -14.41 12.82
CA LYS A 101 -13.23 -15.71 13.17
C LYS A 101 -13.07 -16.76 12.07
N LEU A 102 -12.69 -16.33 10.85
CA LEU A 102 -12.52 -17.23 9.72
C LEU A 102 -11.30 -18.14 9.89
N ASP A 103 -11.35 -19.30 9.27
CA ASP A 103 -10.23 -20.24 9.23
C ASP A 103 -9.20 -19.81 8.18
N PHE A 104 -8.08 -19.25 8.65
CA PHE A 104 -6.94 -18.86 7.81
C PHE A 104 -5.97 -20.01 7.51
N SER A 105 -6.21 -21.22 8.01
CA SER A 105 -5.40 -22.40 7.66
C SER A 105 -5.64 -22.86 6.21
N ARG A 106 -6.69 -22.37 5.58
CA ARG A 106 -7.06 -22.68 4.19
C ARG A 106 -7.06 -21.40 3.35
N PRO A 107 -6.65 -21.52 2.07
CA PRO A 107 -6.80 -20.40 1.13
C PRO A 107 -8.26 -19.93 1.04
N SER A 108 -8.47 -18.62 0.84
CA SER A 108 -9.79 -18.10 0.49
C SER A 108 -10.24 -18.65 -0.85
N THR A 109 -11.54 -18.95 -0.96
CA THR A 109 -12.17 -19.32 -2.24
C THR A 109 -12.50 -18.08 -3.07
N VAL A 110 -12.56 -16.92 -2.43
CA VAL A 110 -12.86 -15.64 -3.07
C VAL A 110 -11.58 -14.83 -3.22
N THR A 111 -11.33 -14.31 -4.41
CA THR A 111 -10.24 -13.39 -4.70
C THR A 111 -10.81 -12.01 -5.04
N PHE A 112 -10.17 -10.95 -4.58
CA PHE A 112 -10.55 -9.57 -4.89
C PHE A 112 -9.44 -8.85 -5.63
N LEU A 113 -9.78 -8.21 -6.75
CA LEU A 113 -8.91 -7.25 -7.44
C LEU A 113 -9.27 -5.84 -6.96
N PRO A 114 -8.37 -5.10 -6.28
CA PRO A 114 -8.70 -3.85 -5.59
C PRO A 114 -8.79 -2.61 -6.49
N TYR A 115 -8.99 -2.76 -7.79
CA TYR A 115 -8.85 -1.68 -8.79
C TYR A 115 -10.09 -0.80 -8.91
N LEU A 116 -10.69 -0.39 -7.78
CA LEU A 116 -11.93 0.42 -7.75
C LEU A 116 -11.78 1.82 -8.39
N SER A 117 -10.55 2.31 -8.55
CA SER A 117 -10.24 3.63 -9.11
C SER A 117 -9.23 3.54 -10.27
N GLY A 118 -9.24 2.43 -11.01
CA GLY A 118 -8.14 2.09 -11.88
C GLY A 118 -6.94 1.60 -11.08
N GLU A 119 -5.79 1.38 -11.74
CA GLU A 119 -4.56 1.03 -11.03
C GLU A 119 -3.32 1.65 -11.68
N ARG A 120 -2.37 2.03 -10.83
CA ARG A 120 -1.09 2.60 -11.26
C ARG A 120 -0.02 1.53 -11.34
N THR A 121 0.65 1.19 -10.26
CA THR A 121 1.74 0.22 -10.24
C THR A 121 1.21 -1.19 -10.01
N PRO A 122 1.59 -2.21 -10.83
CA PRO A 122 2.46 -2.10 -12.01
C PRO A 122 1.69 -1.90 -13.33
N HIS A 123 0.38 -1.86 -13.31
CA HIS A 123 -0.48 -2.01 -14.49
C HIS A 123 -0.62 -0.75 -15.35
N ASN A 124 -0.50 0.43 -14.73
CA ASN A 124 -0.70 1.74 -15.34
C ASN A 124 -1.98 1.82 -16.20
N ASN A 125 -3.08 1.29 -15.66
CA ASN A 125 -4.36 1.17 -16.34
C ASN A 125 -5.46 1.95 -15.60
N PRO A 126 -5.84 3.14 -16.07
CA PRO A 126 -6.88 3.95 -15.44
C PRO A 126 -8.29 3.35 -15.59
N ASN A 127 -8.47 2.37 -16.48
CA ASN A 127 -9.75 1.70 -16.75
C ASN A 127 -9.86 0.34 -16.05
N ALA A 128 -8.87 -0.07 -15.27
CA ALA A 128 -8.97 -1.28 -14.46
C ALA A 128 -10.13 -1.16 -13.47
N GLN A 129 -10.81 -2.26 -13.20
CA GLN A 129 -11.98 -2.29 -12.32
C GLN A 129 -11.80 -3.34 -11.22
N GLY A 130 -12.43 -3.07 -10.07
CA GLY A 130 -12.50 -4.03 -8.97
C GLY A 130 -13.34 -5.26 -9.37
N VAL A 131 -12.91 -6.44 -8.95
CA VAL A 131 -13.59 -7.71 -9.25
C VAL A 131 -13.53 -8.62 -8.04
N PHE A 132 -14.66 -9.21 -7.66
CA PHE A 132 -14.70 -10.43 -6.85
C PHE A 132 -14.79 -11.63 -7.77
N PHE A 133 -13.89 -12.58 -7.61
CA PHE A 133 -13.87 -13.84 -8.33
C PHE A 133 -14.01 -15.01 -7.36
N GLY A 134 -14.74 -16.07 -7.75
CA GLY A 134 -14.92 -17.26 -6.93
C GLY A 134 -16.11 -17.21 -5.97
N LEU A 135 -17.08 -16.30 -6.17
CA LEU A 135 -18.29 -16.23 -5.36
C LEU A 135 -19.13 -17.50 -5.48
N GLY A 136 -19.65 -17.97 -4.36
CA GLY A 136 -20.56 -19.09 -4.26
C GLY A 136 -21.77 -18.77 -3.37
N HIS A 137 -22.74 -19.69 -3.33
CA HIS A 137 -23.95 -19.50 -2.49
C HIS A 137 -23.66 -19.35 -0.99
N ASN A 138 -22.52 -19.86 -0.54
CA ASN A 138 -22.11 -19.84 0.87
C ASN A 138 -21.16 -18.67 1.19
N THR A 139 -20.80 -17.84 0.20
CA THR A 139 -19.94 -16.66 0.43
C THR A 139 -20.69 -15.65 1.30
N ASP A 140 -20.14 -15.37 2.44
CA ASP A 140 -20.69 -14.39 3.38
C ASP A 140 -19.91 -13.07 3.39
N SER A 141 -20.37 -12.12 4.19
CA SER A 141 -19.75 -10.78 4.28
C SER A 141 -18.34 -10.80 4.86
N ALA A 142 -18.05 -11.72 5.78
CA ALA A 142 -16.73 -11.86 6.37
C ALA A 142 -15.72 -12.41 5.35
N GLU A 143 -16.12 -13.36 4.50
CA GLU A 143 -15.30 -13.86 3.40
C GLU A 143 -14.99 -12.77 2.36
N LEU A 144 -15.96 -11.89 2.06
CA LEU A 144 -15.70 -10.72 1.22
C LEU A 144 -14.70 -9.75 1.87
N GLY A 145 -14.83 -9.51 3.17
CA GLY A 145 -13.87 -8.72 3.94
C GLY A 145 -12.46 -9.30 3.91
N ARG A 146 -12.33 -10.63 4.12
CA ARG A 146 -11.06 -11.35 4.01
C ARG A 146 -10.45 -11.20 2.61
N ALA A 147 -11.25 -11.41 1.57
CA ALA A 147 -10.79 -11.31 0.19
C ALA A 147 -10.26 -9.90 -0.13
N VAL A 148 -10.88 -8.84 0.43
CA VAL A 148 -10.41 -7.46 0.28
C VAL A 148 -9.06 -7.26 0.96
N LEU A 149 -8.86 -7.73 2.19
CA LEU A 149 -7.57 -7.60 2.89
C LEU A 149 -6.45 -8.33 2.15
N GLU A 150 -6.71 -9.56 1.69
CA GLU A 150 -5.77 -10.37 0.92
C GLU A 150 -5.50 -9.75 -0.45
N GLY A 151 -6.51 -9.27 -1.17
CA GLY A 151 -6.37 -8.64 -2.49
C GLY A 151 -5.50 -7.39 -2.46
N ILE A 152 -5.62 -6.57 -1.41
CA ILE A 152 -4.75 -5.40 -1.23
C ILE A 152 -3.31 -5.84 -0.92
N ALA A 153 -3.13 -6.89 -0.11
CA ALA A 153 -1.80 -7.44 0.17
C ALA A 153 -1.14 -7.98 -1.12
N PHE A 154 -1.88 -8.65 -1.99
CA PHE A 154 -1.38 -9.11 -3.29
C PHE A 154 -1.04 -7.93 -4.23
N ALA A 155 -1.84 -6.87 -4.24
CA ALA A 155 -1.51 -5.67 -5.01
C ALA A 155 -0.21 -5.00 -4.51
N PHE A 156 0.05 -5.01 -3.21
CA PHE A 156 1.36 -4.59 -2.67
C PHE A 156 2.49 -5.54 -3.08
N ALA A 157 2.25 -6.84 -3.15
CA ALA A 157 3.24 -7.80 -3.63
C ALA A 157 3.60 -7.56 -5.11
N ASP A 158 2.61 -7.28 -5.96
CA ASP A 158 2.86 -6.87 -7.35
C ASP A 158 3.70 -5.60 -7.42
N GLY A 159 3.38 -4.62 -6.57
CA GLY A 159 4.17 -3.40 -6.42
C GLY A 159 5.60 -3.67 -5.95
N GLN A 160 5.79 -4.56 -4.98
CA GLN A 160 7.10 -5.00 -4.49
C GLN A 160 7.93 -5.64 -5.62
N GLN A 161 7.32 -6.51 -6.41
CA GLN A 161 8.00 -7.12 -7.56
C GLN A 161 8.45 -6.08 -8.60
N ALA A 162 7.66 -5.03 -8.83
CA ALA A 162 8.03 -3.93 -9.72
C ALA A 162 9.23 -3.13 -9.18
N LEU A 163 9.38 -2.98 -7.87
CA LEU A 163 10.53 -2.34 -7.22
C LEU A 163 11.78 -3.24 -7.32
N ILE A 164 11.63 -4.53 -7.04
CA ILE A 164 12.71 -5.52 -7.12
C ILE A 164 13.21 -5.66 -8.56
N ALA A 165 12.32 -5.65 -9.55
CA ALA A 165 12.68 -5.71 -10.97
C ALA A 165 13.56 -4.51 -11.42
N ALA A 166 13.50 -3.38 -10.71
CA ALA A 166 14.41 -2.24 -10.91
C ALA A 166 15.77 -2.41 -10.19
N GLY A 167 16.03 -3.56 -9.59
CA GLY A 167 17.26 -3.86 -8.85
C GLY A 167 17.26 -3.36 -7.40
N THR A 168 16.11 -3.09 -6.82
CA THR A 168 15.98 -2.69 -5.41
C THR A 168 15.99 -3.92 -4.51
N GLU A 169 16.74 -3.85 -3.42
CA GLU A 169 16.69 -4.80 -2.31
C GLU A 169 15.83 -4.22 -1.19
N ILE A 170 15.15 -5.07 -0.44
CA ILE A 170 14.25 -4.67 0.65
C ILE A 170 14.55 -5.56 1.86
N ASP A 171 15.07 -4.95 2.94
CA ASP A 171 15.47 -5.68 4.14
C ASP A 171 14.40 -5.64 5.22
N THR A 172 13.77 -4.47 5.40
CA THR A 172 12.76 -4.25 6.44
C THR A 172 11.61 -3.39 5.92
N VAL A 173 10.40 -3.70 6.38
CA VAL A 173 9.19 -2.96 6.00
C VAL A 173 8.41 -2.55 7.24
N SER A 174 8.27 -1.25 7.43
CA SER A 174 7.38 -0.67 8.44
C SER A 174 5.99 -0.44 7.86
N VAL A 175 4.92 -0.62 8.65
CA VAL A 175 3.55 -0.36 8.20
C VAL A 175 2.99 0.84 8.94
N ILE A 176 2.47 1.83 8.18
CA ILE A 176 1.89 3.06 8.70
C ILE A 176 0.49 3.33 8.11
N GLY A 177 -0.19 4.36 8.59
CA GLY A 177 -1.53 4.74 8.16
C GLY A 177 -2.64 4.07 8.96
N GLY A 178 -3.89 4.41 8.68
CA GLY A 178 -5.05 3.94 9.45
C GLY A 178 -5.21 2.42 9.47
N GLY A 179 -4.88 1.73 8.37
CA GLY A 179 -4.96 0.26 8.28
C GLY A 179 -3.92 -0.47 9.14
N SER A 180 -2.84 0.20 9.56
CA SER A 180 -1.77 -0.41 10.36
C SER A 180 -2.19 -0.83 11.76
N VAL A 181 -3.31 -0.33 12.28
CA VAL A 181 -3.84 -0.70 13.60
C VAL A 181 -4.41 -2.11 13.63
N SER A 182 -4.79 -2.67 12.47
CA SER A 182 -5.29 -4.04 12.38
C SER A 182 -4.15 -5.06 12.42
N LYS A 183 -4.06 -5.79 13.53
CA LYS A 183 -3.08 -6.89 13.68
C LYS A 183 -3.31 -8.01 12.67
N LEU A 184 -4.57 -8.29 12.31
CA LEU A 184 -4.91 -9.29 11.30
C LEU A 184 -4.33 -8.88 9.94
N TRP A 185 -4.58 -7.64 9.52
CA TRP A 185 -4.06 -7.15 8.24
C TRP A 185 -2.53 -7.12 8.19
N GLY A 186 -1.89 -6.72 9.30
CA GLY A 186 -0.44 -6.81 9.44
C GLY A 186 0.11 -8.23 9.24
N LYS A 187 -0.57 -9.26 9.79
CA LYS A 187 -0.19 -10.68 9.58
C LYS A 187 -0.38 -11.12 8.12
N ILE A 188 -1.48 -10.72 7.48
CA ILE A 188 -1.71 -11.02 6.05
C ILE A 188 -0.61 -10.41 5.19
N LEU A 189 -0.30 -9.12 5.39
CA LEU A 189 0.78 -8.43 4.69
C LEU A 189 2.13 -9.12 4.90
N ALA A 190 2.49 -9.43 6.15
CA ALA A 190 3.73 -10.13 6.45
C ALA A 190 3.82 -11.51 5.78
N SER A 191 2.67 -12.21 5.64
CA SER A 191 2.64 -13.53 5.00
C SER A 191 2.76 -13.46 3.47
N VAL A 192 2.31 -12.36 2.87
CA VAL A 192 2.28 -12.20 1.40
C VAL A 192 3.57 -11.58 0.88
N LEU A 193 4.18 -10.68 1.65
CA LEU A 193 5.37 -9.90 1.24
C LEU A 193 6.70 -10.55 1.63
N ASN A 194 6.66 -11.73 2.20
CA ASN A 194 7.80 -12.49 2.74
C ASN A 194 8.90 -12.80 1.69
#